data_eb1267a8e43f94c10d77b2c620881b4f
#
_entry.id   eb1267a8e43f94c10d77b2c620881b4f
#
_cell.length_a   1.000
_cell.length_b   1.000
_cell.length_c   1.000
_cell.angle_alpha   90.00
_cell.angle_beta   90.00
_cell.angle_gamma   90.00
#
_symmetry.space_group_name_H-M   'P 1'
#
loop_
_entity.id
_entity.type
_entity.pdbx_description
1 polymer ?
#
loop_
_entity_poly.entity_id
_entity_poly.type
_entity_poly.pdbx_seq_one_letter_code
_entity_poly.pdbx_strand_id
1 'polypeptide(L)'
;MRSARLVLAGILGASLLTGVSVGSASATSAPTLASCKTAIASQEISSGKLTVATDNPVYTPWFVNNKPSNGQGYESAFVYALANILGVAKTNVAWAYEPFDSSYTPGHKSFDFDINEISDTPDRAKVVTFSDSYYDVNQSIIALKGNKIVTMHSAADLKGYQFGDQIGTTGLTYINQYIKPTKPARVYSTLDQAVAALQSKQIDAIVVDTPTGQYMASSQIVDAKNNPLATQVGQFPSVGEHYSLLFQKGNALAACVNVGIAALKANGTLAAITKKWLGIYTSVPTLQP
;
A
#
# COMPACT_ATOMS: atom_id res chain seq x y z
N MET A 1 -72.65 -61.68 12.63
CA MET A 1 -73.88 -61.02 12.26
C MET A 1 -73.65 -59.55 12.02
N ARG A 2 -74.17 -59.02 10.95
CA ARG A 2 -74.13 -57.61 10.47
C ARG A 2 -72.79 -57.00 10.05
N SER A 3 -72.60 -57.09 8.74
CA SER A 3 -71.67 -56.44 7.93
C SER A 3 -71.95 -54.91 7.85
N ALA A 4 -70.96 -54.06 8.04
CA ALA A 4 -71.01 -52.64 7.68
C ALA A 4 -70.07 -52.38 6.50
N ARG A 5 -70.64 -51.92 5.41
CA ARG A 5 -69.95 -51.53 4.19
C ARG A 5 -69.46 -50.10 4.36
N LEU A 6 -68.13 -49.89 4.23
CA LEU A 6 -67.58 -48.56 4.15
C LEU A 6 -67.55 -48.10 2.68
N VAL A 7 -68.18 -46.97 2.44
CA VAL A 7 -68.11 -46.25 1.15
C VAL A 7 -66.85 -45.38 1.16
N LEU A 8 -65.97 -45.63 0.18
CA LEU A 8 -64.76 -44.75 -0.05
C LEU A 8 -65.15 -43.61 -1.01
N ALA A 9 -65.22 -42.41 -0.45
CA ALA A 9 -65.33 -41.22 -1.29
C ALA A 9 -63.91 -40.73 -1.70
N GLY A 10 -63.60 -40.75 -3.00
CA GLY A 10 -62.36 -40.24 -3.57
C GLY A 10 -62.38 -38.71 -3.62
N ILE A 11 -61.40 -38.10 -3.04
CA ILE A 11 -61.13 -36.67 -3.20
C ILE A 11 -59.97 -36.52 -4.21
N LEU A 12 -60.26 -36.01 -5.41
CA LEU A 12 -59.24 -35.55 -6.35
C LEU A 12 -58.65 -34.25 -5.80
N GLY A 13 -57.43 -34.32 -5.30
CA GLY A 13 -56.62 -33.17 -4.96
C GLY A 13 -55.89 -32.66 -6.20
N ALA A 14 -56.29 -31.48 -6.70
CA ALA A 14 -55.56 -30.78 -7.74
C ALA A 14 -54.28 -30.14 -7.11
N SER A 15 -53.11 -30.70 -7.38
CA SER A 15 -51.81 -30.12 -6.99
C SER A 15 -51.48 -28.95 -7.90
N LEU A 16 -51.63 -27.71 -7.39
CA LEU A 16 -51.05 -26.53 -8.01
C LEU A 16 -49.51 -26.57 -7.83
N LEU A 17 -48.79 -26.91 -8.88
CA LEU A 17 -47.35 -26.70 -8.96
C LEU A 17 -47.09 -25.19 -9.16
N THR A 18 -46.84 -24.48 -8.06
CA THR A 18 -46.24 -23.13 -8.14
C THR A 18 -44.79 -23.27 -8.56
N GLY A 19 -44.51 -22.99 -9.81
CA GLY A 19 -43.16 -22.91 -10.34
C GLY A 19 -42.39 -21.77 -9.66
N VAL A 20 -41.51 -22.11 -8.74
CA VAL A 20 -40.51 -21.17 -8.22
C VAL A 20 -39.51 -20.95 -9.35
N SER A 21 -39.63 -19.82 -10.05
CA SER A 21 -38.59 -19.36 -10.98
C SER A 21 -37.36 -18.99 -10.14
N VAL A 22 -36.36 -19.89 -10.09
CA VAL A 22 -35.05 -19.60 -9.59
C VAL A 22 -34.44 -18.60 -10.57
N GLY A 23 -34.49 -17.31 -10.22
CA GLY A 23 -33.81 -16.29 -10.96
C GLY A 23 -32.31 -16.64 -10.97
N SER A 24 -31.78 -16.97 -12.15
CA SER A 24 -30.34 -17.13 -12.36
C SER A 24 -29.67 -15.82 -11.99
N ALA A 25 -29.02 -15.76 -10.83
CA ALA A 25 -28.11 -14.67 -10.52
C ALA A 25 -27.03 -14.70 -11.62
N SER A 26 -27.07 -13.74 -12.52
CA SER A 26 -25.98 -13.55 -13.49
C SER A 26 -24.72 -13.28 -12.71
N ALA A 27 -23.83 -14.25 -12.63
CA ALA A 27 -22.48 -14.04 -12.14
C ALA A 27 -21.86 -12.97 -13.04
N THR A 28 -21.66 -11.77 -12.52
CA THR A 28 -20.90 -10.71 -13.20
C THR A 28 -19.51 -11.29 -13.46
N SER A 29 -19.17 -11.50 -14.73
CA SER A 29 -17.84 -11.96 -15.11
C SER A 29 -16.80 -10.95 -14.63
N ALA A 30 -15.64 -11.44 -14.17
CA ALA A 30 -14.53 -10.57 -13.79
C ALA A 30 -14.19 -9.61 -14.94
N PRO A 31 -13.87 -8.33 -14.65
CA PRO A 31 -13.58 -7.36 -15.68
C PRO A 31 -12.34 -7.78 -16.49
N THR A 32 -12.35 -7.48 -17.78
CA THR A 32 -11.22 -7.67 -18.69
C THR A 32 -10.52 -6.34 -18.93
N LEU A 33 -9.27 -6.35 -19.40
CA LEU A 33 -8.57 -5.13 -19.74
C LEU A 33 -9.32 -4.30 -20.81
N ALA A 34 -9.95 -4.96 -21.78
CA ALA A 34 -10.75 -4.29 -22.80
C ALA A 34 -11.98 -3.61 -22.21
N SER A 35 -12.74 -4.29 -21.33
CA SER A 35 -13.90 -3.69 -20.66
C SER A 35 -13.50 -2.55 -19.72
N CYS A 36 -12.35 -2.66 -19.01
CA CYS A 36 -11.84 -1.62 -18.16
C CYS A 36 -11.45 -0.34 -18.92
N LYS A 37 -10.80 -0.46 -20.07
CA LYS A 37 -10.49 0.71 -20.92
C LYS A 37 -11.73 1.50 -21.35
N THR A 38 -12.84 0.81 -21.53
CA THR A 38 -14.11 1.45 -21.90
C THR A 38 -14.81 2.07 -20.69
N ALA A 39 -14.74 1.40 -19.54
CA ALA A 39 -15.49 1.77 -18.35
C ALA A 39 -14.78 2.82 -17.48
N ILE A 40 -13.45 2.94 -17.57
CA ILE A 40 -12.66 3.71 -16.61
C ILE A 40 -13.13 5.16 -16.46
N ALA A 41 -13.39 5.84 -17.58
CA ALA A 41 -13.82 7.23 -17.57
C ALA A 41 -15.15 7.48 -16.83
N SER A 42 -16.01 6.46 -16.71
CA SER A 42 -17.26 6.54 -15.95
C SER A 42 -17.10 6.16 -14.47
N GLN A 43 -15.95 5.61 -14.09
CA GLN A 43 -15.63 5.21 -12.72
C GLN A 43 -14.73 6.22 -11.99
N GLU A 44 -14.13 7.16 -12.74
CA GLU A 44 -13.32 8.25 -12.20
C GLU A 44 -14.20 9.28 -11.49
N ILE A 45 -13.69 9.89 -10.41
CA ILE A 45 -14.36 10.98 -9.68
C ILE A 45 -14.63 12.16 -10.61
N SER A 46 -13.68 12.47 -11.50
CA SER A 46 -13.81 13.51 -12.53
C SER A 46 -13.72 12.84 -13.90
N SER A 47 -14.84 12.74 -14.61
CA SER A 47 -14.89 12.07 -15.92
C SER A 47 -13.75 12.50 -16.85
N GLY A 48 -13.01 11.51 -17.36
CA GLY A 48 -11.87 11.69 -18.25
C GLY A 48 -10.59 12.16 -17.56
N LYS A 49 -10.53 12.17 -16.21
CA LYS A 49 -9.34 12.52 -15.44
C LYS A 49 -9.11 11.52 -14.31
N LEU A 50 -8.04 10.76 -14.39
CA LEU A 50 -7.57 9.92 -13.30
C LEU A 50 -6.88 10.80 -12.24
N THR A 51 -7.56 11.02 -11.11
CA THR A 51 -7.05 11.82 -9.99
C THR A 51 -6.31 10.92 -9.01
N VAL A 52 -5.00 11.04 -8.97
CA VAL A 52 -4.11 10.26 -8.11
C VAL A 52 -3.65 11.11 -6.94
N ALA A 53 -3.87 10.64 -5.73
CA ALA A 53 -3.38 11.30 -4.52
C ALA A 53 -2.00 10.79 -4.11
N THR A 54 -1.25 11.64 -3.42
CA THR A 54 -0.01 11.30 -2.70
C THR A 54 0.30 12.39 -1.68
N ASP A 55 1.26 12.16 -0.79
CA ASP A 55 1.69 13.14 0.22
C ASP A 55 2.52 14.29 -0.40
N ASN A 56 2.88 15.26 0.44
CA ASN A 56 3.81 16.35 0.12
C ASN A 56 4.57 16.78 1.41
N PRO A 57 5.91 16.63 1.45
CA PRO A 57 6.79 16.20 0.37
C PRO A 57 6.75 14.70 0.08
N VAL A 58 7.06 14.34 -1.18
CA VAL A 58 7.32 12.95 -1.61
C VAL A 58 8.79 12.74 -1.88
N TYR A 59 9.29 11.53 -1.66
CA TYR A 59 10.72 11.25 -1.61
C TYR A 59 11.21 10.27 -2.68
N THR A 60 12.49 10.40 -3.03
CA THR A 60 13.22 9.37 -3.76
C THR A 60 13.38 8.11 -2.88
N PRO A 61 13.25 6.90 -3.45
CA PRO A 61 13.18 6.55 -4.87
C PRO A 61 11.76 6.49 -5.46
N TRP A 62 10.74 6.78 -4.68
CA TRP A 62 9.33 6.66 -5.06
C TRP A 62 8.92 7.76 -6.02
N PHE A 63 9.31 8.99 -5.70
CA PHE A 63 9.15 10.17 -6.53
C PHE A 63 10.44 10.96 -6.58
N VAL A 64 10.80 11.54 -7.72
CA VAL A 64 12.05 12.31 -7.89
C VAL A 64 11.75 13.80 -7.89
N ASN A 65 12.57 14.57 -7.17
CA ASN A 65 12.50 16.04 -7.08
C ASN A 65 11.19 16.56 -6.47
N ASN A 66 10.58 15.83 -5.56
CA ASN A 66 9.28 16.18 -4.96
C ASN A 66 8.23 16.56 -6.04
N LYS A 67 8.19 15.79 -7.14
CA LYS A 67 7.32 16.11 -8.28
C LYS A 67 6.64 14.85 -8.83
N PRO A 68 5.49 14.46 -8.28
CA PRO A 68 4.76 13.26 -8.70
C PRO A 68 4.44 13.22 -10.19
N SER A 69 4.17 14.38 -10.80
CA SER A 69 3.77 14.49 -12.21
C SER A 69 4.89 14.32 -13.24
N ASN A 70 6.16 14.15 -12.82
CA ASN A 70 7.28 14.10 -13.77
C ASN A 70 7.50 12.71 -14.42
N GLY A 71 6.88 11.65 -13.89
CA GLY A 71 7.07 10.27 -14.35
C GLY A 71 8.39 9.66 -13.89
N GLN A 72 9.06 10.25 -12.92
CA GLN A 72 10.32 9.78 -12.37
C GLN A 72 10.16 9.33 -10.91
N GLY A 73 10.83 8.24 -10.57
CA GLY A 73 10.63 7.49 -9.34
C GLY A 73 9.72 6.29 -9.58
N TYR A 74 9.74 5.34 -8.64
CA TYR A 74 9.04 4.08 -8.80
C TYR A 74 7.53 4.27 -8.90
N GLU A 75 6.93 4.97 -7.96
CA GLU A 75 5.48 5.15 -7.90
C GLU A 75 4.97 6.09 -8.99
N SER A 76 5.69 7.19 -9.29
CA SER A 76 5.33 8.05 -10.41
C SER A 76 5.35 7.29 -11.75
N ALA A 77 6.40 6.51 -12.01
CA ALA A 77 6.50 5.70 -13.23
C ALA A 77 5.43 4.61 -13.29
N PHE A 78 5.13 3.98 -12.18
CA PHE A 78 4.07 2.97 -12.07
C PHE A 78 2.70 3.56 -12.40
N VAL A 79 2.33 4.72 -11.83
CA VAL A 79 1.04 5.39 -12.13
C VAL A 79 0.87 5.65 -13.62
N TYR A 80 1.91 6.20 -14.28
CA TYR A 80 1.80 6.46 -15.72
C TYR A 80 1.76 5.19 -16.57
N ALA A 81 2.43 4.11 -16.15
CA ALA A 81 2.31 2.81 -16.81
C ALA A 81 0.91 2.21 -16.62
N LEU A 82 0.35 2.31 -15.42
CA LEU A 82 -1.00 1.85 -15.10
C LEU A 82 -2.05 2.65 -15.88
N ALA A 83 -1.97 3.98 -15.89
CA ALA A 83 -2.84 4.84 -16.67
C ALA A 83 -2.83 4.46 -18.16
N ASN A 84 -1.63 4.32 -18.74
CA ASN A 84 -1.47 3.95 -20.14
C ASN A 84 -2.09 2.60 -20.49
N ILE A 85 -1.87 1.57 -19.66
CA ILE A 85 -2.43 0.23 -19.94
C ILE A 85 -3.96 0.21 -19.81
N LEU A 86 -4.52 1.06 -18.94
CA LEU A 86 -5.96 1.27 -18.77
C LEU A 86 -6.57 2.24 -19.81
N GLY A 87 -5.75 2.79 -20.72
CA GLY A 87 -6.23 3.67 -21.81
C GLY A 87 -6.37 5.14 -21.41
N VAL A 88 -5.86 5.54 -20.23
CA VAL A 88 -5.85 6.95 -19.79
C VAL A 88 -4.59 7.63 -20.29
N ALA A 89 -4.74 8.73 -21.05
CA ALA A 89 -3.62 9.51 -21.54
C ALA A 89 -2.84 10.16 -20.39
N LYS A 90 -1.53 10.28 -20.53
CA LYS A 90 -0.67 10.93 -19.51
C LYS A 90 -1.16 12.32 -19.10
N THR A 91 -1.68 13.08 -20.03
CA THR A 91 -2.24 14.44 -19.82
C THR A 91 -3.51 14.45 -18.99
N ASN A 92 -4.18 13.30 -18.88
CA ASN A 92 -5.41 13.12 -18.11
C ASN A 92 -5.14 12.54 -16.72
N VAL A 93 -3.88 12.32 -16.32
CA VAL A 93 -3.51 12.01 -14.94
C VAL A 93 -3.35 13.33 -14.19
N ALA A 94 -4.21 13.55 -13.21
CA ALA A 94 -4.14 14.68 -12.28
C ALA A 94 -3.57 14.20 -10.93
N TRP A 95 -2.76 15.04 -10.29
CA TRP A 95 -2.20 14.75 -8.97
C TRP A 95 -2.87 15.62 -7.92
N ALA A 96 -3.26 15.01 -6.80
CA ALA A 96 -3.82 15.66 -5.63
C ALA A 96 -2.92 15.46 -4.41
N TYR A 97 -2.98 16.39 -3.47
CA TYR A 97 -2.32 16.24 -2.18
C TYR A 97 -3.27 15.57 -1.18
N GLU A 98 -2.79 14.52 -0.52
CA GLU A 98 -3.47 13.87 0.59
C GLU A 98 -2.42 13.48 1.64
N PRO A 99 -2.51 14.00 2.89
CA PRO A 99 -1.58 13.59 3.94
C PRO A 99 -1.64 12.08 4.21
N PHE A 100 -0.49 11.45 4.46
CA PHE A 100 -0.38 10.01 4.66
C PHE A 100 -1.39 9.47 5.68
N ASP A 101 -1.49 10.10 6.86
CA ASP A 101 -2.36 9.65 7.94
C ASP A 101 -3.86 9.89 7.66
N SER A 102 -4.20 10.81 6.77
CA SER A 102 -5.56 11.10 6.34
C SER A 102 -6.06 10.12 5.27
N SER A 103 -5.14 9.56 4.47
CA SER A 103 -5.49 8.74 3.31
C SER A 103 -6.33 7.51 3.69
N TYR A 104 -6.00 6.85 4.80
CA TYR A 104 -6.73 5.66 5.31
C TYR A 104 -7.79 5.97 6.37
N THR A 105 -8.16 7.24 6.59
CA THR A 105 -9.32 7.55 7.41
C THR A 105 -10.61 7.13 6.71
N PRO A 106 -11.66 6.68 7.43
CA PRO A 106 -12.94 6.34 6.79
C PRO A 106 -13.63 7.57 6.21
N GLY A 107 -14.40 7.38 5.13
CA GLY A 107 -15.22 8.43 4.53
C GLY A 107 -14.97 8.64 3.04
N HIS A 108 -15.55 9.73 2.54
CA HIS A 108 -15.43 10.14 1.13
C HIS A 108 -13.99 10.55 0.82
N LYS A 109 -13.50 10.16 -0.37
CA LYS A 109 -12.21 10.57 -0.90
C LYS A 109 -12.38 11.50 -2.10
N SER A 110 -11.49 12.49 -2.22
CA SER A 110 -11.44 13.44 -3.33
C SER A 110 -10.57 13.01 -4.51
N PHE A 111 -10.14 11.73 -4.49
CA PHE A 111 -9.23 11.13 -5.46
C PHE A 111 -9.74 9.74 -5.88
N ASP A 112 -9.31 9.27 -7.05
CA ASP A 112 -9.63 7.95 -7.56
C ASP A 112 -8.89 6.86 -6.79
N PHE A 113 -7.59 7.06 -6.56
CA PHE A 113 -6.78 6.27 -5.63
C PHE A 113 -5.60 7.10 -5.10
N ASP A 114 -5.06 6.64 -3.97
CA ASP A 114 -3.83 7.15 -3.37
C ASP A 114 -2.68 6.15 -3.59
N ILE A 115 -1.48 6.70 -3.84
CA ILE A 115 -0.23 5.97 -3.94
C ILE A 115 0.85 6.72 -3.15
N ASN A 116 1.28 6.12 -2.06
CA ASN A 116 2.22 6.74 -1.13
C ASN A 116 2.84 5.68 -0.19
N GLU A 117 3.47 4.66 -0.78
CA GLU A 117 4.12 3.58 0.00
C GLU A 117 3.15 2.94 1.01
N ILE A 118 1.86 2.81 0.65
CA ILE A 118 0.80 2.42 1.58
C ILE A 118 0.72 0.91 1.69
N SER A 119 1.11 0.37 2.86
CA SER A 119 0.91 -1.04 3.18
C SER A 119 -0.57 -1.34 3.44
N ASP A 120 -1.10 -2.39 2.82
CA ASP A 120 -2.50 -2.83 2.91
C ASP A 120 -2.79 -3.67 4.16
N THR A 121 -2.50 -3.11 5.32
CA THR A 121 -2.70 -3.81 6.59
C THR A 121 -4.17 -4.18 6.81
N PRO A 122 -4.44 -5.28 7.57
CA PRO A 122 -5.82 -5.68 7.89
C PRO A 122 -6.64 -4.58 8.56
N ASP A 123 -6.02 -3.73 9.36
CA ASP A 123 -6.73 -2.65 10.05
C ASP A 123 -7.13 -1.54 9.08
N ARG A 124 -6.25 -1.13 8.18
CA ARG A 124 -6.57 -0.17 7.12
C ARG A 124 -7.64 -0.71 6.17
N ALA A 125 -7.57 -2.00 5.81
CA ALA A 125 -8.53 -2.65 4.93
C ALA A 125 -9.98 -2.72 5.49
N LYS A 126 -10.19 -2.51 6.79
CA LYS A 126 -11.53 -2.39 7.37
C LYS A 126 -12.27 -1.14 6.89
N VAL A 127 -11.55 -0.05 6.66
CA VAL A 127 -12.11 1.29 6.42
C VAL A 127 -11.89 1.83 5.00
N VAL A 128 -10.93 1.29 4.25
CA VAL A 128 -10.66 1.62 2.85
C VAL A 128 -10.66 0.36 1.99
N THR A 129 -10.58 0.52 0.67
CA THR A 129 -10.36 -0.59 -0.28
C THR A 129 -8.94 -0.51 -0.81
N PHE A 130 -8.30 -1.65 -0.95
CA PHE A 130 -6.97 -1.76 -1.55
C PHE A 130 -7.03 -2.49 -2.89
N SER A 131 -6.08 -2.16 -3.77
CA SER A 131 -5.80 -2.96 -4.96
C SER A 131 -5.03 -4.23 -4.62
N ASP A 132 -4.76 -5.05 -5.63
CA ASP A 132 -3.66 -6.01 -5.57
C ASP A 132 -2.33 -5.27 -5.36
N SER A 133 -1.36 -5.96 -4.76
CA SER A 133 -0.05 -5.38 -4.48
C SER A 133 0.71 -5.00 -5.75
N TYR A 134 1.45 -3.88 -5.69
CA TYR A 134 2.38 -3.48 -6.74
C TYR A 134 3.86 -3.59 -6.31
N TYR A 135 4.15 -3.73 -5.01
CA TYR A 135 5.51 -3.89 -4.48
C TYR A 135 5.52 -4.64 -3.15
N ASP A 136 6.48 -5.55 -2.98
CA ASP A 136 6.75 -6.23 -1.70
C ASP A 136 7.88 -5.52 -0.98
N VAL A 137 7.70 -5.22 0.31
CA VAL A 137 8.60 -4.39 1.09
C VAL A 137 9.01 -5.05 2.41
N ASN A 138 10.22 -4.74 2.87
CA ASN A 138 10.68 -5.02 4.23
C ASN A 138 10.95 -3.70 4.95
N GLN A 139 10.84 -3.70 6.28
CA GLN A 139 11.22 -2.59 7.14
C GLN A 139 12.71 -2.65 7.50
N SER A 140 13.35 -1.50 7.65
CA SER A 140 14.77 -1.40 8.00
C SER A 140 15.02 -0.29 9.03
N ILE A 141 16.16 -0.40 9.72
CA ILE A 141 16.56 0.54 10.77
C ILE A 141 17.61 1.50 10.21
N ILE A 142 17.39 2.80 10.43
CA ILE A 142 18.29 3.88 10.07
C ILE A 142 18.82 4.54 11.35
N ALA A 143 20.14 4.73 11.41
CA ALA A 143 20.80 5.38 12.54
C ALA A 143 22.01 6.22 12.07
N LEU A 144 22.43 7.16 12.90
CA LEU A 144 23.67 7.92 12.65
C LEU A 144 24.90 7.01 12.79
N LYS A 145 25.88 7.15 11.89
CA LYS A 145 27.10 6.30 11.83
C LYS A 145 27.88 6.23 13.14
N GLY A 146 27.84 7.27 13.95
CA GLY A 146 28.50 7.30 15.26
C GLY A 146 27.74 6.67 16.42
N ASN A 147 26.48 6.21 16.20
CA ASN A 147 25.68 5.58 17.24
C ASN A 147 26.06 4.10 17.39
N LYS A 148 26.11 3.60 18.62
CA LYS A 148 26.43 2.18 18.91
C LYS A 148 25.42 1.19 18.29
N ILE A 149 24.20 1.61 18.04
CA ILE A 149 23.15 0.78 17.42
C ILE A 149 23.58 0.21 16.06
N VAL A 150 24.52 0.87 15.35
CA VAL A 150 24.99 0.42 14.02
C VAL A 150 25.75 -0.92 14.05
N THR A 151 26.15 -1.37 15.24
CA THR A 151 26.81 -2.67 15.43
C THR A 151 25.87 -3.77 15.94
N MET A 152 24.57 -3.45 16.06
CA MET A 152 23.57 -4.42 16.53
C MET A 152 23.08 -5.30 15.36
N HIS A 153 22.87 -6.59 15.64
CA HIS A 153 22.52 -7.59 14.62
C HIS A 153 21.24 -8.36 14.94
N SER A 154 20.64 -8.12 16.12
CA SER A 154 19.41 -8.80 16.52
C SER A 154 18.39 -7.82 17.10
N ALA A 155 17.11 -8.19 17.04
CA ALA A 155 16.03 -7.41 17.65
C ALA A 155 16.20 -7.29 19.19
N ALA A 156 16.81 -8.29 19.83
CA ALA A 156 17.06 -8.29 21.28
C ALA A 156 18.05 -7.19 21.67
N ASP A 157 19.08 -6.94 20.87
CA ASP A 157 20.12 -5.94 21.10
C ASP A 157 19.58 -4.50 20.99
N LEU A 158 18.46 -4.32 20.30
CA LEU A 158 17.87 -3.01 20.00
C LEU A 158 17.05 -2.43 21.15
N LYS A 159 16.65 -3.22 22.15
CA LYS A 159 15.71 -2.81 23.21
C LYS A 159 16.17 -1.64 24.07
N GLY A 160 17.47 -1.43 24.19
CA GLY A 160 18.04 -0.35 24.99
C GLY A 160 18.03 1.04 24.32
N TYR A 161 17.74 1.11 23.04
CA TYR A 161 17.83 2.35 22.25
C TYR A 161 16.52 3.13 22.23
N GLN A 162 16.61 4.44 22.03
CA GLN A 162 15.46 5.32 21.87
C GLN A 162 15.07 5.37 20.39
N PHE A 163 13.94 4.77 20.05
CA PHE A 163 13.36 4.87 18.73
C PHE A 163 12.41 6.05 18.61
N GLY A 164 12.19 6.51 17.38
CA GLY A 164 11.11 7.42 17.03
C GLY A 164 10.66 7.16 15.60
N ASP A 165 9.40 7.51 15.29
CA ASP A 165 8.86 7.33 13.96
C ASP A 165 7.62 8.21 13.71
N GLN A 166 7.17 8.26 12.44
CA GLN A 166 5.94 8.94 12.08
C GLN A 166 4.72 8.15 12.56
N ILE A 167 3.72 8.89 13.03
CA ILE A 167 2.43 8.32 13.44
C ILE A 167 1.78 7.51 12.30
N GLY A 168 1.18 6.38 12.65
CA GLY A 168 0.38 5.56 11.74
C GLY A 168 1.18 4.71 10.74
N THR A 169 2.53 4.76 10.75
CA THR A 169 3.39 3.95 9.87
C THR A 169 3.52 2.50 10.34
N THR A 170 3.82 1.62 9.42
CA THR A 170 4.21 0.23 9.74
C THR A 170 5.55 0.20 10.47
N GLY A 171 6.48 1.12 10.18
CA GLY A 171 7.73 1.30 10.92
C GLY A 171 7.50 1.48 12.42
N LEU A 172 6.58 2.38 12.81
CA LEU A 172 6.18 2.54 14.22
C LEU A 172 5.58 1.25 14.80
N THR A 173 4.82 0.50 13.99
CA THR A 173 4.27 -0.79 14.39
C THR A 173 5.39 -1.80 14.63
N TYR A 174 6.40 -1.86 13.76
CA TYR A 174 7.57 -2.74 13.94
C TYR A 174 8.35 -2.40 15.22
N ILE A 175 8.56 -1.12 15.52
CA ILE A 175 9.19 -0.71 16.78
C ILE A 175 8.42 -1.27 17.97
N ASN A 176 7.11 -1.08 17.99
CA ASN A 176 6.28 -1.42 19.16
C ASN A 176 6.03 -2.94 19.30
N GLN A 177 5.95 -3.69 18.19
CA GLN A 177 5.56 -5.10 18.22
C GLN A 177 6.74 -6.06 18.13
N TYR A 178 7.79 -5.71 17.38
CA TYR A 178 8.95 -6.60 17.16
C TYR A 178 10.15 -6.21 18.03
N ILE A 179 10.55 -4.94 18.06
CA ILE A 179 11.68 -4.49 18.88
C ILE A 179 11.28 -4.43 20.36
N LYS A 180 10.14 -3.86 20.67
CA LYS A 180 9.64 -3.65 22.04
C LYS A 180 10.66 -2.96 22.92
N PRO A 181 11.10 -1.73 22.57
CA PRO A 181 12.16 -1.05 23.31
C PRO A 181 11.72 -0.77 24.75
N THR A 182 12.68 -0.68 25.65
CA THR A 182 12.42 -0.39 27.07
C THR A 182 11.84 1.00 27.32
N LYS A 183 12.10 1.92 26.41
CA LYS A 183 11.50 3.27 26.39
C LYS A 183 10.48 3.34 25.25
N PRO A 184 9.29 3.92 25.47
CA PRO A 184 8.33 4.15 24.41
C PRO A 184 8.95 4.89 23.23
N ALA A 185 8.58 4.50 22.01
CA ALA A 185 8.99 5.24 20.82
C ALA A 185 8.45 6.68 20.87
N ARG A 186 9.26 7.63 20.41
CA ARG A 186 8.79 9.00 20.18
C ARG A 186 7.99 9.06 18.89
N VAL A 187 6.80 9.62 18.95
CA VAL A 187 5.88 9.70 17.81
C VAL A 187 5.90 11.11 17.25
N TYR A 188 6.09 11.22 15.93
CA TYR A 188 6.15 12.47 15.20
C TYR A 188 5.01 12.54 14.19
N SER A 189 4.57 13.74 13.85
CA SER A 189 3.51 13.92 12.85
C SER A 189 3.97 13.65 11.42
N THR A 190 5.26 13.84 11.13
CA THR A 190 5.85 13.62 9.81
C THR A 190 7.18 12.88 9.90
N LEU A 191 7.57 12.21 8.80
CA LEU A 191 8.88 11.56 8.69
C LEU A 191 10.03 12.58 8.81
N ASP A 192 9.89 13.79 8.25
CA ASP A 192 10.90 14.84 8.36
C ASP A 192 11.16 15.26 9.81
N GLN A 193 10.14 15.28 10.67
CA GLN A 193 10.31 15.56 12.09
C GLN A 193 11.08 14.42 12.80
N ALA A 194 10.82 13.16 12.43
CA ALA A 194 11.58 12.02 12.96
C ALA A 194 13.04 12.07 12.48
N VAL A 195 13.29 12.42 11.22
CA VAL A 195 14.65 12.64 10.67
C VAL A 195 15.38 13.76 11.40
N ALA A 196 14.74 14.90 11.64
CA ALA A 196 15.31 16.00 12.38
C ALA A 196 15.67 15.59 13.83
N ALA A 197 14.82 14.80 14.49
CA ALA A 197 15.07 14.26 15.82
C ALA A 197 16.26 13.26 15.82
N LEU A 198 16.42 12.44 14.76
CA LEU A 198 17.58 11.57 14.60
C LEU A 198 18.87 12.38 14.41
N GLN A 199 18.87 13.38 13.52
CA GLN A 199 20.02 14.24 13.25
C GLN A 199 20.45 15.03 14.49
N SER A 200 19.49 15.47 15.30
CA SER A 200 19.75 16.18 16.59
C SER A 200 20.03 15.23 17.75
N LYS A 201 20.11 13.91 17.50
CA LYS A 201 20.40 12.85 18.49
C LYS A 201 19.37 12.78 19.63
N GLN A 202 18.15 13.21 19.38
CA GLN A 202 17.04 13.06 20.33
C GLN A 202 16.49 11.63 20.33
N ILE A 203 16.68 10.90 19.23
CA ILE A 203 16.42 9.47 19.05
C ILE A 203 17.68 8.79 18.49
N ASP A 204 17.79 7.49 18.71
CA ASP A 204 18.93 6.69 18.24
C ASP A 204 18.68 6.15 16.84
N ALA A 205 17.43 5.83 16.50
CA ALA A 205 17.05 5.23 15.24
C ALA A 205 15.58 5.49 14.87
N ILE A 206 15.31 5.35 13.57
CA ILE A 206 13.98 5.27 12.97
C ILE A 206 13.84 3.95 12.22
N VAL A 207 12.61 3.49 11.98
CA VAL A 207 12.30 2.28 11.19
C VAL A 207 11.48 2.71 10.00
N VAL A 208 11.97 2.44 8.79
CA VAL A 208 11.32 2.80 7.54
C VAL A 208 11.48 1.68 6.52
N ASP A 209 10.74 1.76 5.45
CA ASP A 209 10.84 0.86 4.31
C ASP A 209 12.27 0.79 3.78
N THR A 210 12.72 -0.40 3.41
CA THR A 210 14.12 -0.63 3.06
C THR A 210 14.65 0.30 1.94
N PRO A 211 13.93 0.55 0.83
CA PRO A 211 14.42 1.48 -0.19
C PRO A 211 14.46 2.94 0.30
N THR A 212 13.46 3.37 1.07
CA THR A 212 13.42 4.69 1.70
C THR A 212 14.60 4.89 2.65
N GLY A 213 14.85 3.90 3.49
CA GLY A 213 15.99 3.91 4.43
C GLY A 213 17.34 4.00 3.73
N GLN A 214 17.52 3.32 2.61
CA GLN A 214 18.78 3.40 1.86
C GLN A 214 18.97 4.78 1.22
N TYR A 215 17.92 5.38 0.67
CA TYR A 215 17.97 6.75 0.18
C TYR A 215 18.30 7.74 1.30
N MET A 216 17.64 7.61 2.46
CA MET A 216 17.90 8.46 3.64
C MET A 216 19.35 8.35 4.09
N ALA A 217 19.87 7.13 4.20
CA ALA A 217 21.24 6.88 4.66
C ALA A 217 22.30 7.35 3.68
N SER A 218 22.03 7.30 2.38
CA SER A 218 23.03 7.62 1.33
C SER A 218 22.95 9.08 0.83
N SER A 219 21.76 9.71 0.88
CA SER A 219 21.53 10.94 0.11
C SER A 219 20.72 12.01 0.85
N GLN A 220 19.93 11.66 1.86
CA GLN A 220 19.11 12.63 2.60
C GLN A 220 19.79 13.10 3.89
N ILE A 221 20.34 12.17 4.67
CA ILE A 221 21.01 12.48 5.96
C ILE A 221 22.51 12.64 5.70
N VAL A 222 22.90 13.81 5.21
CA VAL A 222 24.26 14.12 4.77
C VAL A 222 24.78 15.40 5.44
N ASP A 223 26.10 15.58 5.43
CA ASP A 223 26.74 16.83 5.82
C ASP A 223 26.70 17.90 4.71
N ALA A 224 27.22 19.08 4.99
CA ALA A 224 27.28 20.19 4.02
C ALA A 224 28.12 19.88 2.74
N LYS A 225 28.90 18.79 2.75
CA LYS A 225 29.70 18.31 1.62
C LYS A 225 29.06 17.09 0.94
N ASN A 226 27.80 16.78 1.28
CA ASN A 226 27.04 15.60 0.83
C ASN A 226 27.66 14.26 1.27
N ASN A 227 28.46 14.21 2.35
CA ASN A 227 28.90 12.94 2.91
C ASN A 227 27.80 12.33 3.77
N PRO A 228 27.47 11.04 3.61
CA PRO A 228 26.45 10.37 4.41
C PRO A 228 26.81 10.32 5.90
N LEU A 229 25.91 10.84 6.73
CA LEU A 229 26.00 10.83 8.19
C LEU A 229 25.26 9.65 8.83
N ALA A 230 24.35 9.02 8.10
CA ALA A 230 23.58 7.87 8.56
C ALA A 230 24.00 6.57 7.84
N THR A 231 23.51 5.47 8.37
CA THR A 231 23.63 4.13 7.77
C THR A 231 22.35 3.33 8.01
N GLN A 232 22.09 2.42 7.12
CA GLN A 232 21.07 1.40 7.30
C GLN A 232 21.70 0.26 8.11
N VAL A 233 21.17 0.04 9.32
CA VAL A 233 21.71 -0.93 10.29
C VAL A 233 21.42 -2.36 9.83
N GLY A 234 20.19 -2.59 9.39
CA GLY A 234 19.71 -3.87 8.88
C GLY A 234 18.22 -3.79 8.57
N GLN A 235 17.72 -4.81 7.88
CA GLN A 235 16.29 -4.98 7.62
C GLN A 235 15.72 -6.11 8.46
N PHE A 236 14.42 -6.01 8.78
CA PHE A 236 13.70 -7.11 9.41
C PHE A 236 13.47 -8.25 8.42
N PRO A 237 13.33 -9.50 8.89
CA PRO A 237 12.84 -10.59 8.05
C PRO A 237 11.49 -10.23 7.42
N SER A 238 11.25 -10.68 6.19
CA SER A 238 9.97 -10.44 5.52
C SER A 238 8.82 -11.08 6.29
N VAL A 239 7.76 -10.30 6.48
CA VAL A 239 6.50 -10.77 7.06
C VAL A 239 5.36 -10.74 6.04
N GLY A 240 5.68 -10.55 4.75
CA GLY A 240 4.70 -10.44 3.69
C GLY A 240 4.04 -9.06 3.63
N GLU A 241 4.75 -8.02 4.04
CA GLU A 241 4.30 -6.63 3.87
C GLU A 241 4.41 -6.21 2.42
N HIS A 242 3.39 -5.55 1.90
CA HIS A 242 3.38 -5.07 0.53
C HIS A 242 2.54 -3.80 0.37
N TYR A 243 2.85 -3.03 -0.67
CA TYR A 243 2.12 -1.81 -1.02
C TYR A 243 1.00 -2.09 -2.00
N SER A 244 -0.12 -1.44 -1.75
CA SER A 244 -1.30 -1.46 -2.61
C SER A 244 -1.85 -0.05 -2.80
N LEU A 245 -2.53 0.19 -3.91
CA LEU A 245 -3.23 1.46 -4.12
C LEU A 245 -4.45 1.52 -3.20
N LEU A 246 -4.67 2.67 -2.59
CA LEU A 246 -5.74 2.90 -1.65
C LEU A 246 -6.91 3.63 -2.33
N PHE A 247 -8.11 3.14 -2.12
CA PHE A 247 -9.37 3.68 -2.65
C PHE A 247 -10.37 3.97 -1.54
N GLN A 248 -11.34 4.81 -1.81
CA GLN A 248 -12.53 4.89 -0.99
C GLN A 248 -13.13 3.49 -0.80
N LYS A 249 -13.65 3.20 0.39
CA LYS A 249 -14.25 1.88 0.70
C LYS A 249 -15.36 1.54 -0.31
N GLY A 250 -15.22 0.37 -0.95
CA GLY A 250 -16.18 -0.13 -1.94
C GLY A 250 -16.07 0.49 -3.34
N ASN A 251 -15.02 1.27 -3.64
CA ASN A 251 -14.83 1.86 -4.96
C ASN A 251 -14.65 0.77 -6.04
N ALA A 252 -15.50 0.77 -7.06
CA ALA A 252 -15.49 -0.21 -8.15
C ALA A 252 -14.26 -0.11 -9.07
N LEU A 253 -13.61 1.05 -9.11
CA LEU A 253 -12.41 1.27 -9.93
C LEU A 253 -11.27 0.31 -9.56
N ALA A 254 -11.21 -0.11 -8.28
CA ALA A 254 -10.19 -1.05 -7.79
C ALA A 254 -10.14 -2.35 -8.62
N ALA A 255 -11.29 -2.84 -9.08
CA ALA A 255 -11.34 -4.06 -9.91
C ALA A 255 -10.64 -3.87 -11.27
N CYS A 256 -10.83 -2.73 -11.92
CA CYS A 256 -10.15 -2.40 -13.18
C CYS A 256 -8.66 -2.10 -12.97
N VAL A 257 -8.32 -1.46 -11.87
CA VAL A 257 -6.92 -1.23 -11.48
C VAL A 257 -6.18 -2.56 -11.26
N ASN A 258 -6.81 -3.55 -10.62
CA ASN A 258 -6.23 -4.88 -10.43
C ASN A 258 -5.95 -5.57 -11.78
N VAL A 259 -6.87 -5.46 -12.75
CA VAL A 259 -6.63 -5.95 -14.12
C VAL A 259 -5.42 -5.25 -14.76
N GLY A 260 -5.29 -3.94 -14.56
CA GLY A 260 -4.13 -3.16 -15.02
C GLY A 260 -2.82 -3.61 -14.36
N ILE A 261 -2.80 -3.80 -13.04
CA ILE A 261 -1.64 -4.29 -12.29
C ILE A 261 -1.23 -5.68 -12.77
N ALA A 262 -2.19 -6.61 -12.92
CA ALA A 262 -1.93 -7.94 -13.44
C ALA A 262 -1.32 -7.91 -14.86
N ALA A 263 -1.80 -7.02 -15.72
CA ALA A 263 -1.26 -6.84 -17.07
C ALA A 263 0.17 -6.27 -17.05
N LEU A 264 0.48 -5.31 -16.15
CA LEU A 264 1.83 -4.78 -15.98
C LEU A 264 2.81 -5.81 -15.42
N LYS A 265 2.33 -6.70 -14.54
CA LYS A 265 3.12 -7.85 -14.05
C LYS A 265 3.39 -8.83 -15.19
N ALA A 266 2.36 -9.22 -15.92
CA ALA A 266 2.44 -10.24 -16.98
C ALA A 266 3.33 -9.84 -18.17
N ASN A 267 3.33 -8.54 -18.55
CA ASN A 267 4.13 -8.04 -19.68
C ASN A 267 5.54 -7.58 -19.29
N GLY A 268 5.93 -7.72 -18.01
CA GLY A 268 7.26 -7.36 -17.50
C GLY A 268 7.48 -5.87 -17.24
N THR A 269 6.50 -5.00 -17.50
CA THR A 269 6.64 -3.55 -17.31
C THR A 269 6.91 -3.21 -15.85
N LEU A 270 6.17 -3.84 -14.91
CA LEU A 270 6.37 -3.61 -13.48
C LEU A 270 7.78 -4.02 -13.04
N ALA A 271 8.28 -5.18 -13.51
CA ALA A 271 9.64 -5.64 -13.21
C ALA A 271 10.71 -4.69 -13.75
N ALA A 272 10.50 -4.12 -14.95
CA ALA A 272 11.42 -3.13 -15.53
C ALA A 272 11.44 -1.82 -14.72
N ILE A 273 10.28 -1.33 -14.25
CA ILE A 273 10.16 -0.17 -13.38
C ILE A 273 10.88 -0.42 -12.05
N THR A 274 10.65 -1.58 -11.42
CA THR A 274 11.31 -2.00 -10.18
C THR A 274 12.83 -2.02 -10.36
N LYS A 275 13.32 -2.68 -11.39
CA LYS A 275 14.76 -2.74 -11.68
C LYS A 275 15.37 -1.35 -11.88
N LYS A 276 14.67 -0.47 -12.61
CA LYS A 276 15.17 0.89 -12.91
C LYS A 276 15.27 1.76 -11.66
N TRP A 277 14.28 1.74 -10.81
CA TRP A 277 14.18 2.71 -9.72
C TRP A 277 14.62 2.15 -8.36
N LEU A 278 14.44 0.85 -8.15
CA LEU A 278 14.72 0.19 -6.87
C LEU A 278 15.87 -0.82 -6.94
N GLY A 279 16.39 -1.14 -8.12
CA GLY A 279 17.41 -2.17 -8.31
C GLY A 279 18.74 -1.94 -7.59
N ILE A 280 19.02 -0.71 -7.17
CA ILE A 280 20.22 -0.36 -6.39
C ILE A 280 20.02 -0.50 -4.87
N TYR A 281 18.78 -0.73 -4.40
CA TYR A 281 18.39 -0.73 -2.99
C TYR A 281 18.22 -2.14 -2.41
N THR A 282 18.99 -3.13 -2.83
CA THR A 282 18.66 -4.54 -2.58
C THR A 282 19.55 -5.27 -1.57
N SER A 283 20.60 -4.65 -1.05
CA SER A 283 21.62 -5.35 -0.24
C SER A 283 21.71 -4.79 1.17
N VAL A 284 20.76 -5.15 2.03
CA VAL A 284 20.78 -4.80 3.45
C VAL A 284 20.83 -6.08 4.27
N PRO A 285 21.75 -6.21 5.26
CA PRO A 285 21.78 -7.39 6.14
C PRO A 285 20.43 -7.59 6.84
N THR A 286 19.97 -8.83 6.90
CA THR A 286 18.77 -9.18 7.67
C THR A 286 19.12 -9.34 9.13
N LEU A 287 18.40 -8.64 10.00
CA LEU A 287 18.54 -8.75 11.45
C LEU A 287 18.12 -10.15 11.91
N GLN A 288 18.84 -10.68 12.86
CA GLN A 288 18.46 -11.92 13.51
C GLN A 288 17.26 -11.69 14.44
N PRO A 289 16.39 -12.69 14.62
CA PRO A 289 15.24 -12.62 15.52
C PRO A 289 15.60 -12.27 16.96
#